data_57bd552f0616b8f8b3da4395cd3b1858
#
_entry.id   57bd552f0616b8f8b3da4395cd3b1858
#
_cell.length_a   1.000
_cell.length_b   1.000
_cell.length_c   1.000
_cell.angle_alpha   90.00
_cell.angle_beta   90.00
_cell.angle_gamma   90.00
#
_symmetry.space_group_name_H-M   'P 1'
#
loop_
_entity.id
_entity.type
_entity.pdbx_description
1 polymer ?
#
loop_
_entity_poly.entity_id
_entity_poly.type
_entity_poly.pdbx_seq_one_letter_code
_entity_poly.pdbx_strand_id
1 'polypeptide(L)'
;MAFVKLDCGILNSSVWAESVLRDVFLTALLMAEPYVTDVPLPQLHARTMEPTGWMVPPGWYGFVPAAGIGIIRRALVTDVEAGLDALERLGSPEPESRSQEFHGRRLVRVDGGYVALNYDKYRERDLSSAERQKRYRARKA
;
A
#
# COMPACT_ATOMS: atom_id res chain seq x y z
N MET A 1 -8.72 17.67 3.05
CA MET A 1 -8.98 16.22 2.91
C MET A 1 -8.17 15.68 1.73
N ALA A 2 -7.36 14.65 1.98
CA ALA A 2 -6.64 14.02 0.90
C ALA A 2 -7.61 13.27 -0.02
N PHE A 3 -7.51 13.50 -1.30
CA PHE A 3 -8.34 12.84 -2.30
C PHE A 3 -7.50 11.84 -3.08
N VAL A 4 -7.92 10.58 -3.10
CA VAL A 4 -7.24 9.52 -3.84
C VAL A 4 -8.21 8.94 -4.87
N LYS A 5 -7.82 8.97 -6.13
CA LYS A 5 -8.51 8.23 -7.17
C LYS A 5 -7.96 6.81 -7.20
N LEU A 6 -8.84 5.85 -7.01
CA LEU A 6 -8.49 4.45 -7.07
C LEU A 6 -8.82 3.88 -8.45
N ASP A 7 -7.93 3.04 -8.97
CA ASP A 7 -8.19 2.31 -10.20
C ASP A 7 -9.34 1.33 -9.95
N CYS A 8 -10.29 1.25 -10.88
CA CYS A 8 -11.41 0.31 -10.80
C CYS A 8 -10.94 -1.16 -10.75
N GLY A 9 -9.70 -1.45 -11.09
CA GLY A 9 -9.11 -2.77 -10.91
C GLY A 9 -9.11 -3.26 -9.46
N ILE A 10 -9.19 -2.35 -8.48
CA ILE A 10 -9.26 -2.73 -7.07
C ILE A 10 -10.53 -3.54 -6.77
N LEU A 11 -11.63 -3.30 -7.47
CA LEU A 11 -12.89 -4.02 -7.28
C LEU A 11 -12.75 -5.52 -7.64
N ASN A 12 -11.79 -5.85 -8.49
CA ASN A 12 -11.51 -7.22 -8.89
C ASN A 12 -10.35 -7.83 -8.09
N SER A 13 -9.86 -7.12 -7.09
CA SER A 13 -8.80 -7.62 -6.21
C SER A 13 -9.36 -8.62 -5.20
N SER A 14 -8.56 -9.64 -4.83
CA SER A 14 -8.89 -10.56 -3.76
C SER A 14 -9.08 -9.85 -2.41
N VAL A 15 -8.43 -8.71 -2.21
CA VAL A 15 -8.59 -7.87 -1.02
C VAL A 15 -10.04 -7.38 -0.85
N TRP A 16 -10.73 -7.10 -1.95
CA TRP A 16 -12.08 -6.52 -1.91
C TRP A 16 -13.12 -7.46 -1.33
N ALA A 17 -12.88 -8.77 -1.39
CA ALA A 17 -13.84 -9.78 -0.93
C ALA A 17 -14.00 -9.83 0.61
N GLU A 18 -13.02 -9.33 1.36
CA GLU A 18 -13.03 -9.37 2.83
C GLU A 18 -13.04 -7.96 3.40
N SER A 19 -14.05 -7.65 4.22
CA SER A 19 -14.28 -6.28 4.68
C SER A 19 -13.14 -5.71 5.52
N VAL A 20 -12.61 -6.46 6.48
CA VAL A 20 -11.50 -5.98 7.32
C VAL A 20 -10.25 -5.74 6.48
N LEU A 21 -9.92 -6.70 5.62
CA LEU A 21 -8.75 -6.61 4.75
C LEU A 21 -8.87 -5.41 3.81
N ARG A 22 -10.05 -5.21 3.22
CA ARG A 22 -10.35 -4.08 2.36
C ARG A 22 -10.21 -2.75 3.11
N ASP A 23 -10.83 -2.63 4.28
CA ASP A 23 -10.85 -1.39 5.03
C ASP A 23 -9.46 -0.99 5.50
N VAL A 24 -8.66 -1.95 5.97
CA VAL A 24 -7.28 -1.70 6.38
C VAL A 24 -6.44 -1.26 5.18
N PHE A 25 -6.56 -1.95 4.05
CA PHE A 25 -5.79 -1.63 2.86
C PHE A 25 -6.14 -0.26 2.28
N LEU A 26 -7.43 0.06 2.15
CA LEU A 26 -7.87 1.37 1.66
C LEU A 26 -7.42 2.50 2.58
N THR A 27 -7.52 2.30 3.89
CA THR A 27 -7.05 3.28 4.87
C THR A 27 -5.54 3.52 4.71
N ALA A 28 -4.76 2.46 4.57
CA ALA A 28 -3.33 2.60 4.34
C ALA A 28 -3.02 3.35 3.05
N LEU A 29 -3.73 3.07 1.97
CA LEU A 29 -3.55 3.80 0.71
C LEU A 29 -3.86 5.29 0.86
N LEU A 30 -4.91 5.63 1.61
CA LEU A 30 -5.28 7.04 1.85
C LEU A 30 -4.25 7.76 2.72
N MET A 31 -3.57 7.05 3.62
CA MET A 31 -2.52 7.61 4.47
C MET A 31 -1.17 7.66 3.78
N ALA A 32 -0.99 6.92 2.70
CA ALA A 32 0.31 6.77 2.05
C ALA A 32 0.76 8.05 1.34
N GLU A 33 2.06 8.29 1.39
CA GLU A 33 2.73 9.38 0.70
C GLU A 33 3.71 8.82 -0.32
N PRO A 34 3.96 9.51 -1.44
CA PRO A 34 4.97 9.06 -2.40
C PRO A 34 6.34 8.91 -1.73
N TYR A 35 7.01 7.81 -2.02
CA TYR A 35 8.28 7.47 -1.40
C TYR A 35 9.19 6.73 -2.37
N VAL A 36 10.43 7.18 -2.45
CA VAL A 36 11.46 6.54 -3.27
C VAL A 36 12.54 6.00 -2.36
N THR A 37 12.94 4.75 -2.57
CA THR A 37 14.08 4.18 -1.87
C THR A 37 15.12 3.69 -2.87
N ASP A 38 16.38 4.02 -2.61
CA ASP A 38 17.53 3.58 -3.40
C ASP A 38 18.14 2.28 -2.87
N VAL A 39 17.71 1.87 -1.68
CA VAL A 39 18.23 0.68 -1.02
C VAL A 39 17.09 -0.29 -0.74
N PRO A 40 17.35 -1.61 -0.71
CA PRO A 40 16.33 -2.56 -0.28
C PRO A 40 15.93 -2.32 1.17
N LEU A 41 14.65 -2.50 1.47
CA LEU A 41 14.12 -2.34 2.83
C LEU A 41 13.71 -3.70 3.39
N PRO A 42 14.23 -4.10 4.57
CA PRO A 42 13.80 -5.35 5.18
C PRO A 42 12.32 -5.32 5.56
N GLN A 43 11.58 -6.34 5.12
CA GLN A 43 10.21 -6.52 5.58
C GLN A 43 10.20 -7.10 6.99
N LEU A 44 9.30 -6.58 7.83
CA LEU A 44 9.08 -7.08 9.18
C LEU A 44 7.69 -7.72 9.26
N HIS A 45 7.53 -8.66 10.20
CA HIS A 45 6.22 -9.17 10.55
C HIS A 45 5.41 -8.08 11.26
N ALA A 46 4.15 -7.89 10.89
CA ALA A 46 3.32 -6.84 11.47
C ALA A 46 3.07 -7.05 12.97
N ARG A 47 3.02 -8.31 13.44
CA ARG A 47 2.79 -8.62 14.85
C ARG A 47 4.04 -8.57 15.70
N THR A 48 5.12 -9.17 15.24
CA THR A 48 6.32 -9.39 16.05
C THR A 48 7.43 -8.39 15.78
N MET A 49 7.36 -7.71 14.65
CA MET A 49 8.41 -6.80 14.16
C MET A 49 9.73 -7.50 13.84
N GLU A 50 9.72 -8.82 13.76
CA GLU A 50 10.90 -9.59 13.36
C GLU A 50 11.02 -9.62 11.84
N PRO A 51 12.24 -9.68 11.27
CA PRO A 51 12.44 -9.79 9.84
C PRO A 51 11.80 -11.04 9.25
N THR A 52 11.14 -10.89 8.08
CA THR A 52 10.56 -12.02 7.37
C THR A 52 11.56 -12.72 6.46
N GLY A 53 12.68 -12.05 6.16
CA GLY A 53 13.66 -12.50 5.17
C GLY A 53 13.43 -11.95 3.78
N TRP A 54 12.28 -11.33 3.53
CA TRP A 54 12.02 -10.68 2.25
C TRP A 54 12.43 -9.21 2.30
N MET A 55 12.92 -8.70 1.16
CA MET A 55 13.35 -7.31 1.03
C MET A 55 12.49 -6.59 0.02
N VAL A 56 12.03 -5.37 0.37
CA VAL A 56 11.40 -4.48 -0.60
C VAL A 56 12.47 -3.99 -1.56
N PRO A 57 12.34 -4.23 -2.87
CA PRO A 57 13.36 -3.78 -3.83
C PRO A 57 13.42 -2.25 -3.90
N PRO A 58 14.56 -1.66 -4.28
CA PRO A 58 14.60 -0.23 -4.55
C PRO A 58 13.55 0.16 -5.59
N GLY A 59 12.92 1.31 -5.40
CA GLY A 59 11.87 1.75 -6.32
C GLY A 59 11.01 2.87 -5.75
N TRP A 60 9.88 3.11 -6.42
CA TRP A 60 8.90 4.12 -6.06
C TRP A 60 7.66 3.46 -5.48
N TYR A 61 7.27 3.89 -4.30
CA TYR A 61 6.19 3.27 -3.54
C TYR A 61 5.36 4.32 -2.81
N GLY A 62 4.33 3.87 -2.09
CA GLY A 62 3.66 4.66 -1.07
C GLY A 62 4.21 4.29 0.30
N PHE A 63 4.45 5.29 1.15
CA PHE A 63 4.90 5.07 2.53
C PHE A 63 3.86 5.58 3.51
N VAL A 64 3.50 4.72 4.47
CA VAL A 64 2.54 5.03 5.54
C VAL A 64 3.31 5.22 6.83
N PRO A 65 3.47 6.46 7.33
CA PRO A 65 4.25 6.72 8.54
C PRO A 65 3.42 6.47 9.80
N ALA A 66 3.00 5.22 10.02
CA ALA A 66 2.16 4.85 11.14
C ALA A 66 2.44 3.41 11.57
N ALA A 67 2.22 3.13 12.85
CA ALA A 67 2.19 1.76 13.36
C ALA A 67 0.90 1.07 12.90
N GLY A 68 0.88 -0.27 12.95
CA GLY A 68 -0.29 -1.05 12.54
C GLY A 68 -1.54 -0.67 13.32
N ILE A 69 -1.44 -0.43 14.62
CA ILE A 69 -2.55 0.03 15.47
C ILE A 69 -3.13 1.35 14.94
N GLY A 70 -2.29 2.27 14.49
CA GLY A 70 -2.75 3.54 13.95
C GLY A 70 -3.58 3.38 12.67
N ILE A 71 -3.18 2.45 11.81
CA ILE A 71 -3.94 2.14 10.59
C ILE A 71 -5.28 1.49 10.97
N ILE A 72 -5.25 0.50 11.88
CA ILE A 72 -6.45 -0.23 12.32
C ILE A 72 -7.49 0.72 12.91
N ARG A 73 -7.06 1.65 13.75
CA ARG A 73 -7.97 2.63 14.37
C ARG A 73 -8.59 3.56 13.33
N ARG A 74 -7.81 4.03 12.36
CA ARG A 74 -8.32 4.90 11.30
C ARG A 74 -9.26 4.17 10.34
N ALA A 75 -9.07 2.86 10.20
CA ALA A 75 -9.97 2.02 9.42
C ALA A 75 -11.28 1.71 10.15
N LEU A 76 -11.41 2.15 11.41
CA LEU A 76 -12.57 1.91 12.28
C LEU A 76 -12.80 0.41 12.53
N VAL A 77 -11.75 -0.38 12.50
CA VAL A 77 -11.79 -1.79 12.84
C VAL A 77 -11.69 -1.93 14.35
N THR A 78 -12.74 -2.43 14.99
CA THR A 78 -12.81 -2.57 16.46
C THR A 78 -12.08 -3.80 16.98
N ASP A 79 -12.02 -4.85 16.19
CA ASP A 79 -11.28 -6.07 16.53
C ASP A 79 -9.82 -5.90 16.11
N VAL A 80 -8.97 -5.58 17.08
CA VAL A 80 -7.53 -5.34 16.85
C VAL A 80 -6.86 -6.59 16.29
N GLU A 81 -7.23 -7.77 16.78
CA GLU A 81 -6.65 -9.03 16.30
C GLU A 81 -6.97 -9.27 14.82
N ALA A 82 -8.21 -9.02 14.41
CA ALA A 82 -8.59 -9.12 13.00
C ALA A 82 -7.82 -8.10 12.15
N GLY A 83 -7.60 -6.90 12.66
CA GLY A 83 -6.81 -5.88 11.99
C GLY A 83 -5.34 -6.28 11.82
N LEU A 84 -4.74 -6.84 12.86
CA LEU A 84 -3.35 -7.33 12.79
C LEU A 84 -3.22 -8.51 11.83
N ASP A 85 -4.20 -9.43 11.82
CA ASP A 85 -4.23 -10.51 10.84
C ASP A 85 -4.31 -9.98 9.41
N ALA A 86 -5.12 -8.94 9.20
CA ALA A 86 -5.23 -8.30 7.88
C ALA A 86 -3.89 -7.71 7.44
N LEU A 87 -3.18 -7.03 8.33
CA LEU A 87 -1.86 -6.47 8.03
C LEU A 87 -0.83 -7.55 7.70
N GLU A 88 -0.83 -8.66 8.44
CA GLU A 88 0.04 -9.80 8.14
C GLU A 88 -0.28 -10.39 6.76
N ARG A 89 -1.55 -10.55 6.44
CA ARG A 89 -1.97 -11.11 5.14
C ARG A 89 -1.59 -10.18 3.98
N LEU A 90 -1.74 -8.87 4.14
CA LEU A 90 -1.36 -7.92 3.11
C LEU A 90 0.14 -7.92 2.81
N GLY A 91 0.95 -8.26 3.80
CA GLY A 91 2.41 -8.38 3.65
C GLY A 91 2.88 -9.78 3.27
N SER A 92 1.99 -10.74 3.15
CA SER A 92 2.33 -12.12 2.84
C SER A 92 2.15 -12.41 1.35
N PRO A 93 2.85 -13.42 0.80
CA PRO A 93 2.60 -13.85 -0.57
C PRO A 93 1.14 -14.23 -0.79
N GLU A 94 0.58 -13.81 -1.92
CA GLU A 94 -0.81 -14.10 -2.28
C GLU A 94 -0.85 -14.75 -3.67
N PRO A 95 -0.91 -16.09 -3.74
CA PRO A 95 -0.88 -16.78 -5.03
C PRO A 95 -2.07 -16.47 -5.94
N GLU A 96 -3.22 -16.08 -5.36
CA GLU A 96 -4.44 -15.78 -6.11
C GLU A 96 -4.54 -14.31 -6.54
N SER A 97 -3.53 -13.51 -6.25
CA SER A 97 -3.52 -12.11 -6.67
C SER A 97 -3.47 -12.02 -8.19
N ARG A 98 -4.21 -11.06 -8.76
CA ARG A 98 -4.16 -10.76 -10.20
C ARG A 98 -2.76 -10.37 -10.65
N SER A 99 -2.03 -9.65 -9.81
CA SER A 99 -0.63 -9.31 -10.04
C SER A 99 0.25 -10.19 -9.18
N GLN A 100 1.21 -10.86 -9.81
CA GLN A 100 2.23 -11.64 -9.09
C GLN A 100 3.49 -10.82 -8.83
N GLU A 101 3.46 -9.54 -9.14
CA GLU A 101 4.50 -8.60 -8.76
C GLU A 101 4.66 -8.62 -7.24
N PHE A 102 5.88 -8.68 -6.74
CA PHE A 102 6.18 -8.84 -5.31
C PHE A 102 5.53 -10.09 -4.69
N HIS A 103 5.28 -11.13 -5.50
CA HIS A 103 4.59 -12.37 -5.09
C HIS A 103 3.18 -12.12 -4.53
N GLY A 104 2.52 -11.07 -4.98
CA GLY A 104 1.18 -10.72 -4.51
C GLY A 104 1.13 -9.94 -3.22
N ARG A 105 2.26 -9.57 -2.63
CA ARG A 105 2.29 -8.69 -1.47
C ARG A 105 1.77 -7.30 -1.84
N ARG A 106 1.05 -6.67 -0.93
CA ARG A 106 0.44 -5.36 -1.19
C ARG A 106 0.88 -4.27 -0.23
N LEU A 107 0.95 -4.59 1.05
CA LEU A 107 1.32 -3.65 2.10
C LEU A 107 2.24 -4.36 3.08
N VAL A 108 3.48 -3.88 3.20
CA VAL A 108 4.49 -4.57 4.01
C VAL A 108 4.98 -3.67 5.15
N ARG A 109 5.15 -4.26 6.33
CA ARG A 109 5.75 -3.57 7.46
C ARG A 109 7.24 -3.39 7.21
N VAL A 110 7.72 -2.17 7.45
CA VAL A 110 9.15 -1.84 7.44
C VAL A 110 9.46 -1.03 8.69
N ASP A 111 10.72 -0.72 8.91
CA ASP A 111 11.10 0.16 10.01
C ASP A 111 10.46 1.54 9.79
N GLY A 112 9.74 2.01 10.79
CA GLY A 112 9.10 3.32 10.77
C GLY A 112 7.71 3.39 10.17
N GLY A 113 7.20 2.31 9.56
CA GLY A 113 5.88 2.34 8.97
C GLY A 113 5.57 1.18 8.05
N TYR A 114 4.76 1.45 7.02
CA TYR A 114 4.37 0.46 6.02
C TYR A 114 4.66 0.98 4.61
N VAL A 115 4.95 0.07 3.70
CA VAL A 115 5.15 0.37 2.28
C VAL A 115 4.02 -0.24 1.48
N ALA A 116 3.30 0.60 0.73
CA ALA A 116 2.29 0.15 -0.22
C ALA A 116 2.99 -0.11 -1.57
N LEU A 117 3.18 -1.38 -1.90
CA LEU A 117 4.04 -1.79 -3.03
C LEU A 117 3.48 -1.40 -4.38
N ASN A 118 2.16 -1.51 -4.55
CA ASN A 118 1.50 -1.20 -5.82
C ASN A 118 0.83 0.18 -5.78
N TYR A 119 1.40 1.09 -5.01
CA TYR A 119 0.85 2.43 -4.82
C TYR A 119 0.69 3.18 -6.14
N ASP A 120 1.65 3.07 -7.02
CA ASP A 120 1.61 3.68 -8.35
C ASP A 120 0.41 3.22 -9.18
N LYS A 121 0.08 1.93 -9.13
CA LYS A 121 -1.06 1.37 -9.86
C LYS A 121 -2.39 1.96 -9.41
N TYR A 122 -2.56 2.15 -8.09
CA TYR A 122 -3.80 2.66 -7.52
C TYR A 122 -3.93 4.18 -7.68
N ARG A 123 -2.84 4.87 -7.97
CA ARG A 123 -2.81 6.32 -8.18
C ARG A 123 -2.32 6.73 -9.57
N GLU A 124 -2.19 5.79 -10.46
CA GLU A 124 -1.65 6.02 -11.80
C GLU A 124 -2.38 7.12 -12.57
N ARG A 125 -3.71 7.16 -12.47
CA ARG A 125 -4.51 8.18 -13.14
C ARG A 125 -4.18 9.60 -12.69
N ASP A 126 -3.98 9.81 -11.39
CA ASP A 126 -3.64 11.12 -10.87
C ASP A 126 -2.26 11.56 -11.32
N LEU A 127 -1.29 10.67 -11.28
CA LEU A 127 0.07 10.94 -11.73
C LEU A 127 0.10 11.23 -13.23
N SER A 128 -0.58 10.43 -14.04
CA SER A 128 -0.67 10.62 -15.48
C SER A 128 -1.33 11.94 -15.83
N SER A 129 -2.40 12.31 -15.12
CA SER A 129 -3.09 13.58 -15.34
C SER A 129 -2.21 14.77 -14.98
N ALA A 130 -1.50 14.71 -13.87
CA ALA A 130 -0.59 15.75 -13.43
C ALA A 130 0.57 15.93 -14.44
N GLU A 131 1.13 14.81 -14.91
CA GLU A 131 2.19 14.84 -15.93
C GLU A 131 1.70 15.41 -17.25
N ARG A 132 0.49 15.02 -17.68
CA ARG A 132 -0.11 15.56 -18.91
C ARG A 132 -0.31 17.08 -18.81
N GLN A 133 -0.83 17.54 -17.69
CA GLN A 133 -1.03 18.98 -17.47
C GLN A 133 0.30 19.73 -17.46
N LYS A 134 1.30 19.16 -16.82
CA LYS A 134 2.65 19.75 -16.79
C LYS A 134 3.24 19.87 -18.19
N ARG A 135 3.13 18.80 -18.98
CA ARG A 135 3.59 18.78 -20.38
C ARG A 135 2.81 19.78 -21.25
N TYR A 136 1.51 19.86 -21.05
CA TYR A 136 0.64 20.79 -21.76
C TYR A 136 1.02 22.24 -21.47
N ARG A 137 1.25 22.58 -20.20
CA ARG A 137 1.71 23.91 -19.81
C ARG A 137 3.08 24.25 -20.40
N ALA A 138 3.99 23.29 -20.41
CA ALA A 138 5.31 23.47 -20.98
C ALA A 138 5.25 23.75 -22.49
N ARG A 139 4.31 23.13 -23.21
CA ARG A 139 4.14 23.36 -24.65
C ARG A 139 3.53 24.73 -24.97
N LYS A 140 2.75 25.30 -24.05
CA LYS A 140 2.12 26.61 -24.24
C LYS A 140 2.96 27.78 -23.77
N ALA A 141 4.01 27.52 -23.02
CA ALA A 141 4.91 28.57 -22.55
C ALA A 141 5.86 29.08 -23.64
#